data_219747bf89a873b438ddaf6a27ee5af5
#
_entry.id   219747bf89a873b438ddaf6a27ee5af5
#
_cell.length_a   1.000
_cell.length_b   1.000
_cell.length_c   1.000
_cell.angle_alpha   90.00
_cell.angle_beta   90.00
_cell.angle_gamma   90.00
#
_symmetry.space_group_name_H-M   'P 1'
#
loop_
_entity.id
_entity.type
_entity.pdbx_description
1 polymer ?
#
loop_
_entity_poly.entity_id
_entity_poly.type
_entity_poly.pdbx_seq_one_letter_code
_entity_poly.pdbx_strand_id
1 'polypeptide(L)'
;MMILQPRAPTRAGTLVLATGALGLGLSIGALLGPQIATSAVSTDAPAAAPPSATDERSAFRLSHPAQVVRVIDGDTFEARVGVWPGLEITTKVRLRGIDAPELRARCPDEIAKAQAARDALSAILAEGAVGVSQVALDKYGGRVLADASTRKTPDVSTALLRAGLVRGYEGGRRDSWC
;
A
#
# COMPACT_ATOMS: atom_id res chain seq x y z
N MET A 1 -35.76 -30.69 18.23
CA MET A 1 -35.72 -29.43 17.44
C MET A 1 -34.55 -29.54 16.47
N MET A 2 -34.84 -29.91 15.24
CA MET A 2 -33.91 -30.37 14.22
C MET A 2 -33.45 -29.18 13.40
N ILE A 3 -32.15 -28.87 13.43
CA ILE A 3 -31.55 -27.73 12.67
C ILE A 3 -31.10 -28.26 11.32
N LEU A 4 -31.76 -27.81 10.23
CA LEU A 4 -31.39 -28.08 8.85
C LEU A 4 -30.15 -27.22 8.47
N GLN A 5 -29.12 -27.92 7.97
CA GLN A 5 -28.00 -27.27 7.33
C GLN A 5 -28.26 -27.06 5.81
N PRO A 6 -27.92 -25.92 5.21
CA PRO A 6 -28.01 -25.73 3.76
C PRO A 6 -26.81 -26.34 3.03
N ARG A 7 -27.10 -27.09 1.98
CA ARG A 7 -26.19 -27.73 1.04
C ARG A 7 -25.56 -26.70 0.09
N ALA A 8 -24.24 -26.78 -0.12
CA ALA A 8 -23.49 -26.01 -1.11
C ALA A 8 -23.74 -26.55 -2.54
N PRO A 9 -23.79 -25.70 -3.59
CA PRO A 9 -23.87 -26.13 -4.98
C PRO A 9 -22.50 -26.49 -5.56
N THR A 10 -22.41 -27.71 -6.11
CA THR A 10 -21.30 -28.22 -6.93
C THR A 10 -21.31 -27.54 -8.29
N ARG A 11 -20.24 -26.87 -8.69
CA ARG A 11 -20.04 -26.39 -10.06
C ARG A 11 -19.24 -27.41 -10.85
N ALA A 12 -19.88 -27.97 -11.87
CA ALA A 12 -19.30 -28.82 -12.90
C ALA A 12 -18.36 -28.01 -13.81
N GLY A 13 -17.15 -28.52 -14.00
CA GLY A 13 -16.19 -27.96 -14.93
C GLY A 13 -16.51 -28.38 -16.36
N THR A 14 -16.52 -27.45 -17.28
CA THR A 14 -16.60 -27.69 -18.73
C THR A 14 -15.18 -27.67 -19.29
N LEU A 15 -14.76 -28.84 -19.77
CA LEU A 15 -13.51 -29.07 -20.52
C LEU A 15 -13.77 -28.69 -21.97
N VAL A 16 -13.07 -27.71 -22.52
CA VAL A 16 -13.06 -27.39 -23.96
C VAL A 16 -11.75 -27.86 -24.56
N LEU A 17 -11.83 -28.92 -25.35
CA LEU A 17 -10.78 -29.38 -26.26
C LEU A 17 -10.90 -28.60 -27.59
N ALA A 18 -9.84 -27.94 -28.00
CA ALA A 18 -9.70 -27.38 -29.34
C ALA A 18 -8.51 -28.05 -30.03
N THR A 19 -8.85 -28.87 -31.01
CA THR A 19 -7.97 -29.56 -31.96
C THR A 19 -7.68 -28.66 -33.17
N GLY A 20 -6.42 -28.72 -33.64
CA GLY A 20 -6.15 -28.78 -35.07
C GLY A 20 -5.79 -27.54 -35.82
N ALA A 21 -4.63 -27.45 -36.40
CA ALA A 21 -4.41 -27.68 -37.83
C ALA A 21 -2.95 -27.41 -38.21
N LEU A 22 -2.34 -28.42 -38.80
CA LEU A 22 -1.07 -28.32 -39.54
C LEU A 22 -1.26 -27.47 -40.80
N GLY A 23 -0.35 -26.51 -41.03
CA GLY A 23 -0.21 -25.78 -42.26
C GLY A 23 1.26 -25.77 -42.69
N LEU A 24 1.64 -26.72 -43.56
CA LEU A 24 2.92 -26.75 -44.30
C LEU A 24 2.84 -25.67 -45.40
N GLY A 25 3.75 -24.74 -45.42
CA GLY A 25 3.95 -23.74 -46.49
C GLY A 25 5.42 -23.48 -46.72
N LEU A 26 6.03 -24.22 -47.64
CA LEU A 26 7.35 -23.94 -48.21
C LEU A 26 7.23 -22.74 -49.16
N SER A 27 8.01 -21.72 -48.97
CA SER A 27 8.28 -20.72 -50.01
C SER A 27 9.72 -20.21 -49.87
N ILE A 28 10.56 -20.68 -50.82
CA ILE A 28 11.91 -20.20 -51.04
C ILE A 28 11.81 -18.88 -51.81
N GLY A 29 12.38 -17.81 -51.23
CA GLY A 29 12.52 -16.52 -51.93
C GLY A 29 13.76 -15.81 -51.42
N ALA A 30 14.89 -16.04 -52.07
CA ALA A 30 16.12 -15.30 -51.84
C ALA A 30 16.04 -13.95 -52.55
N LEU A 31 16.05 -12.85 -51.80
CA LEU A 31 16.37 -11.50 -52.30
C LEU A 31 17.37 -10.87 -51.33
N LEU A 32 18.61 -10.74 -51.83
CA LEU A 32 19.65 -9.94 -51.21
C LEU A 32 19.24 -8.47 -51.27
N GLY A 33 18.85 -7.87 -50.16
CA GLY A 33 18.74 -6.43 -49.97
C GLY A 33 19.84 -5.92 -49.02
N PRO A 34 20.36 -4.73 -49.19
CA PRO A 34 21.42 -4.21 -48.32
C PRO A 34 20.90 -4.00 -46.91
N GLN A 35 21.52 -4.68 -45.97
CA GLN A 35 21.21 -4.54 -44.53
C GLN A 35 21.70 -3.15 -44.05
N ILE A 36 20.78 -2.22 -43.94
CA ILE A 36 21.04 -1.00 -43.19
C ILE A 36 21.01 -1.35 -41.70
N ALA A 37 22.19 -1.46 -41.11
CA ALA A 37 22.30 -1.68 -39.66
C ALA A 37 21.78 -0.43 -38.92
N THR A 38 20.51 -0.44 -38.54
CA THR A 38 19.96 0.48 -37.55
C THR A 38 20.46 0.02 -36.19
N SER A 39 21.50 0.68 -35.69
CA SER A 39 21.94 0.57 -34.31
C SER A 39 20.80 1.06 -33.41
N ALA A 40 20.02 0.15 -32.85
CA ALA A 40 19.10 0.45 -31.76
C ALA A 40 19.97 0.83 -30.55
N VAL A 41 19.99 2.13 -30.23
CA VAL A 41 20.49 2.62 -28.95
C VAL A 41 19.50 2.11 -27.91
N SER A 42 19.82 1.00 -27.26
CA SER A 42 19.15 0.58 -26.05
C SER A 42 19.47 1.60 -24.96
N THR A 43 18.53 2.52 -24.72
CA THR A 43 18.56 3.36 -23.51
C THR A 43 18.15 2.44 -22.35
N ASP A 44 19.12 1.71 -21.85
CA ASP A 44 19.00 0.98 -20.59
C ASP A 44 18.95 2.04 -19.48
N ALA A 45 17.75 2.48 -19.14
CA ALA A 45 17.55 3.26 -17.92
C ALA A 45 17.89 2.33 -16.75
N PRO A 46 18.83 2.71 -15.86
CA PRO A 46 19.15 1.87 -14.72
C PRO A 46 17.88 1.67 -13.90
N ALA A 47 17.38 0.44 -13.88
CA ALA A 47 16.32 0.04 -12.97
C ALA A 47 16.79 0.40 -11.56
N ALA A 48 16.03 1.25 -10.87
CA ALA A 48 16.32 1.59 -9.48
C ALA A 48 16.43 0.30 -8.69
N ALA A 49 17.60 0.02 -8.15
CA ALA A 49 17.82 -1.16 -7.32
C ALA A 49 16.82 -1.13 -6.16
N PRO A 50 16.23 -2.28 -5.80
CA PRO A 50 15.38 -2.35 -4.63
C PRO A 50 16.19 -1.91 -3.39
N PRO A 51 15.58 -1.18 -2.44
CA PRO A 51 16.28 -0.72 -1.24
C PRO A 51 16.91 -1.94 -0.54
N SER A 52 18.19 -1.82 -0.23
CA SER A 52 18.94 -2.91 0.40
C SER A 52 18.34 -3.20 1.78
N ALA A 53 18.25 -4.48 2.17
CA ALA A 53 17.74 -4.91 3.48
C ALA A 53 18.45 -4.25 4.68
N THR A 54 19.60 -3.64 4.45
CA THR A 54 20.36 -2.84 5.42
C THR A 54 19.71 -1.47 5.67
N ASP A 55 19.11 -0.84 4.63
CA ASP A 55 18.43 0.44 4.75
C ASP A 55 17.10 0.32 5.52
N GLU A 56 16.35 -0.75 5.30
CA GLU A 56 15.10 -1.02 6.02
C GLU A 56 15.35 -1.26 7.51
N ARG A 57 16.41 -2.01 7.88
CA ARG A 57 16.80 -2.22 9.27
C ARG A 57 17.30 -0.95 9.93
N SER A 58 17.96 -0.06 9.19
CA SER A 58 18.44 1.22 9.69
C SER A 58 17.29 2.19 9.94
N ALA A 59 16.30 2.25 9.06
CA ALA A 59 15.09 3.08 9.23
C ALA A 59 14.31 2.66 10.49
N PHE A 60 14.17 1.36 10.75
CA PHE A 60 13.52 0.86 11.96
C PHE A 60 14.30 1.19 13.24
N ARG A 61 15.64 1.22 13.19
CA ARG A 61 16.50 1.57 14.35
C ARG A 61 16.42 3.04 14.74
N LEU A 62 16.05 3.92 13.83
CA LEU A 62 15.86 5.36 14.07
C LEU A 62 14.41 5.72 14.43
N SER A 63 13.56 4.72 14.63
CA SER A 63 12.17 4.92 14.96
C SER A 63 11.93 4.82 16.47
N HIS A 64 10.97 5.60 16.96
CA HIS A 64 10.45 5.51 18.32
C HIS A 64 9.47 4.33 18.41
N PRO A 65 9.62 3.40 19.36
CA PRO A 65 8.66 2.32 19.54
C PRO A 65 7.30 2.88 19.96
N ALA A 66 6.24 2.35 19.39
CA ALA A 66 4.89 2.82 19.65
C ALA A 66 3.92 1.66 19.93
N GLN A 67 3.07 1.85 20.93
CA GLN A 67 1.94 1.00 21.23
C GLN A 67 0.67 1.68 20.71
N VAL A 68 0.01 1.08 19.71
CA VAL A 68 -1.22 1.60 19.15
C VAL A 68 -2.34 1.50 20.17
N VAL A 69 -2.98 2.62 20.48
CA VAL A 69 -4.15 2.70 21.36
C VAL A 69 -5.42 2.46 20.57
N ARG A 70 -5.56 3.15 19.43
CA ARG A 70 -6.69 2.99 18.48
C ARG A 70 -6.37 3.62 17.14
N VAL A 71 -7.00 3.13 16.09
CA VAL A 71 -7.01 3.77 14.78
C VAL A 71 -8.22 4.72 14.71
N ILE A 72 -7.99 5.96 14.29
CA ILE A 72 -8.99 7.02 14.23
C ILE A 72 -9.67 7.01 12.86
N ASP A 73 -8.86 7.08 11.78
CA ASP A 73 -9.27 7.06 10.39
C ASP A 73 -8.19 6.37 9.52
N GLY A 74 -8.29 6.49 8.20
CA GLY A 74 -7.41 5.79 7.27
C GLY A 74 -5.96 6.32 7.21
N ASP A 75 -5.65 7.44 7.84
CA ASP A 75 -4.31 8.04 7.88
C ASP A 75 -3.89 8.53 9.27
N THR A 76 -4.68 8.24 10.30
CA THR A 76 -4.42 8.74 11.66
C THR A 76 -4.71 7.68 12.71
N PHE A 77 -3.78 7.47 13.62
CA PHE A 77 -3.94 6.60 14.79
C PHE A 77 -3.43 7.27 16.05
N GLU A 78 -3.89 6.82 17.20
CA GLU A 78 -3.42 7.24 18.53
C GLU A 78 -2.50 6.18 19.09
N ALA A 79 -1.34 6.60 19.61
CA ALA A 79 -0.36 5.69 20.17
C ALA A 79 0.32 6.26 21.40
N ARG A 80 0.81 5.38 22.27
CA ARG A 80 1.84 5.67 23.26
C ARG A 80 3.20 5.45 22.62
N VAL A 81 3.99 6.50 22.53
CA VAL A 81 5.28 6.51 21.85
C VAL A 81 6.39 6.66 22.88
N GLY A 82 7.31 5.72 22.92
CA GLY A 82 8.50 5.78 23.76
C GLY A 82 9.49 6.79 23.19
N VAL A 83 9.75 7.88 23.91
CA VAL A 83 10.68 8.94 23.47
C VAL A 83 12.01 8.89 24.19
N TRP A 84 12.04 8.30 25.39
CA TRP A 84 13.23 8.07 26.21
C TRP A 84 13.00 6.87 27.14
N PRO A 85 14.04 6.18 27.65
CA PRO A 85 13.85 5.13 28.64
C PRO A 85 13.01 5.64 29.83
N GLY A 86 11.85 5.04 30.05
CA GLY A 86 10.90 5.42 31.10
C GLY A 86 10.00 6.63 30.80
N LEU A 87 10.09 7.22 29.60
CA LEU A 87 9.23 8.32 29.18
C LEU A 87 8.44 7.96 27.92
N GLU A 88 7.11 7.95 28.05
CA GLU A 88 6.17 7.73 26.97
C GLU A 88 5.25 8.95 26.79
N ILE A 89 4.87 9.24 25.57
CA ILE A 89 3.92 10.28 25.22
C ILE A 89 2.75 9.66 24.47
N THR A 90 1.52 9.91 24.94
CA THR A 90 0.32 9.55 24.17
C THR A 90 0.00 10.69 23.22
N THR A 91 -0.02 10.39 21.93
CA THR A 91 -0.28 11.38 20.89
C THR A 91 -1.03 10.76 19.71
N LYS A 92 -1.67 11.60 18.92
CA LYS A 92 -2.21 11.21 17.62
C LYS A 92 -1.10 11.33 16.58
N VAL A 93 -0.92 10.28 15.80
CA VAL A 93 0.06 10.19 14.71
C VAL A 93 -0.71 10.25 13.40
N ARG A 94 -0.50 11.33 12.64
CA ARG A 94 -0.98 11.42 11.26
C ARG A 94 0.13 10.95 10.34
N LEU A 95 -0.18 10.02 9.46
CA LEU A 95 0.75 9.49 8.47
C LEU A 95 1.12 10.57 7.45
N ARG A 96 2.41 10.70 7.18
CA ARG A 96 2.97 11.64 6.23
C ARG A 96 2.71 11.22 4.79
N GLY A 97 2.54 12.22 3.90
CA GLY A 97 2.52 12.00 2.46
C GLY A 97 1.20 11.44 1.91
N ILE A 98 0.20 11.22 2.76
CA ILE A 98 -1.08 10.64 2.34
C ILE A 98 -2.29 11.42 2.86
N ASP A 99 -3.42 11.23 2.17
CA ASP A 99 -4.74 11.69 2.54
C ASP A 99 -5.75 10.55 2.40
N ALA A 100 -6.50 10.28 3.46
CA ALA A 100 -7.54 9.28 3.49
C ALA A 100 -8.94 9.91 3.33
N PRO A 101 -9.93 9.14 2.84
CA PRO A 101 -11.32 9.55 2.88
C PRO A 101 -11.81 9.76 4.32
N GLU A 102 -12.78 10.65 4.51
CA GLU A 102 -13.27 11.05 5.82
C GLU A 102 -14.44 10.17 6.29
N LEU A 103 -14.37 9.63 7.51
CA LEU A 103 -15.48 8.85 8.11
C LEU A 103 -16.77 9.65 8.31
N ARG A 104 -16.67 10.99 8.39
CA ARG A 104 -17.81 11.91 8.53
C ARG A 104 -18.07 12.66 7.24
N ALA A 105 -17.87 12.01 6.10
CA ALA A 105 -18.13 12.57 4.79
C ALA A 105 -19.63 12.76 4.51
N ARG A 106 -19.93 13.52 3.44
CA ARG A 106 -21.30 13.79 3.02
C ARG A 106 -21.87 12.72 2.10
N CYS A 107 -21.04 11.96 1.39
CA CYS A 107 -21.51 10.93 0.48
C CYS A 107 -21.21 9.51 1.02
N PRO A 108 -22.11 8.55 0.79
CA PRO A 108 -21.95 7.17 1.25
C PRO A 108 -20.68 6.49 0.70
N ASP A 109 -20.30 6.80 -0.54
CA ASP A 109 -19.13 6.21 -1.19
C ASP A 109 -17.82 6.58 -0.48
N GLU A 110 -17.67 7.84 -0.06
CA GLU A 110 -16.51 8.27 0.72
C GLU A 110 -16.48 7.60 2.09
N ILE A 111 -17.64 7.47 2.76
CA ILE A 111 -17.73 6.77 4.08
C ILE A 111 -17.29 5.32 3.93
N ALA A 112 -17.73 4.61 2.88
CA ALA A 112 -17.33 3.23 2.62
C ALA A 112 -15.81 3.11 2.38
N LYS A 113 -15.24 4.01 1.58
CA LYS A 113 -13.79 4.08 1.35
C LYS A 113 -13.02 4.39 2.63
N ALA A 114 -13.53 5.30 3.47
CA ALA A 114 -12.91 5.66 4.74
C ALA A 114 -12.87 4.48 5.71
N GLN A 115 -13.94 3.69 5.77
CA GLN A 115 -13.98 2.46 6.59
C GLN A 115 -12.95 1.45 6.08
N ALA A 116 -12.87 1.23 4.76
CA ALA A 116 -11.90 0.33 4.17
C ALA A 116 -10.45 0.77 4.45
N ALA A 117 -10.15 2.06 4.32
CA ALA A 117 -8.83 2.61 4.62
C ALA A 117 -8.45 2.46 6.11
N ARG A 118 -9.39 2.75 7.02
CA ARG A 118 -9.20 2.58 8.46
C ARG A 118 -8.97 1.12 8.84
N ASP A 119 -9.74 0.21 8.28
CA ASP A 119 -9.64 -1.23 8.57
C ASP A 119 -8.30 -1.79 8.05
N ALA A 120 -7.84 -1.34 6.87
CA ALA A 120 -6.54 -1.68 6.34
C ALA A 120 -5.39 -1.15 7.21
N LEU A 121 -5.46 0.11 7.63
CA LEU A 121 -4.47 0.67 8.58
C LEU A 121 -4.45 -0.12 9.88
N SER A 122 -5.61 -0.49 10.42
CA SER A 122 -5.72 -1.31 11.63
C SER A 122 -5.07 -2.68 11.44
N ALA A 123 -5.27 -3.34 10.31
CA ALA A 123 -4.66 -4.63 9.99
C ALA A 123 -3.13 -4.54 9.89
N ILE A 124 -2.61 -3.49 9.23
CA ILE A 124 -1.17 -3.28 9.12
C ILE A 124 -0.56 -3.02 10.51
N LEU A 125 -1.14 -2.14 11.31
CA LEU A 125 -0.62 -1.82 12.63
C LEU A 125 -0.72 -3.00 13.62
N ALA A 126 -1.65 -3.91 13.42
CA ALA A 126 -1.78 -5.16 14.19
C ALA A 126 -0.68 -6.19 13.90
N GLU A 127 0.15 -5.99 12.86
CA GLU A 127 1.36 -6.81 12.62
C GLU A 127 2.38 -6.71 13.75
N GLY A 128 2.25 -5.70 14.61
CA GLY A 128 3.05 -5.47 15.80
C GLY A 128 4.40 -4.82 15.53
N ALA A 129 5.12 -4.50 16.60
CA ALA A 129 6.39 -3.78 16.57
C ALA A 129 6.31 -2.48 15.75
N VAL A 130 5.30 -1.65 16.07
CA VAL A 130 5.13 -0.35 15.40
C VAL A 130 6.26 0.60 15.78
N GLY A 131 6.88 1.20 14.77
CA GLY A 131 7.87 2.26 14.90
C GLY A 131 7.34 3.56 14.29
N VAL A 132 7.61 4.68 14.94
CA VAL A 132 7.29 6.03 14.47
C VAL A 132 8.56 6.81 14.26
N SER A 133 8.74 7.40 13.08
CA SER A 133 9.94 8.14 12.69
C SER A 133 9.61 9.45 11.99
N GLN A 134 10.62 10.28 11.71
CA GLN A 134 10.45 11.56 11.02
C GLN A 134 9.37 12.47 11.64
N VAL A 135 9.32 12.48 12.97
CA VAL A 135 8.27 13.18 13.72
C VAL A 135 8.39 14.69 13.57
N ALA A 136 7.30 15.35 13.17
CA ALA A 136 7.17 16.79 13.10
C ALA A 136 5.83 17.25 13.72
N LEU A 137 5.75 18.50 14.12
CA LEU A 137 4.47 19.07 14.56
C LEU A 137 3.52 19.21 13.39
N ASP A 138 2.27 18.77 13.57
CA ASP A 138 1.22 19.08 12.62
C ASP A 138 0.68 20.51 12.85
N LYS A 139 0.33 21.19 11.77
CA LYS A 139 -0.23 22.54 11.80
C LYS A 139 -1.51 22.69 12.63
N TYR A 140 -2.22 21.59 12.89
CA TYR A 140 -3.50 21.62 13.62
C TYR A 140 -3.36 21.37 15.14
N GLY A 141 -2.17 21.25 15.69
CA GLY A 141 -1.98 20.99 17.12
C GLY A 141 -2.57 19.66 17.61
N GLY A 142 -2.10 19.17 18.74
CA GLY A 142 -2.63 17.96 19.37
C GLY A 142 -2.37 16.65 18.63
N ARG A 143 -1.58 16.69 17.53
CA ARG A 143 -1.10 15.53 16.78
C ARG A 143 0.26 15.81 16.16
N VAL A 144 0.96 14.76 15.81
CA VAL A 144 2.22 14.81 15.08
C VAL A 144 2.06 14.27 13.67
N LEU A 145 2.86 14.78 12.75
CA LEU A 145 3.03 14.25 11.41
C LEU A 145 4.25 13.36 11.42
N ALA A 146 4.12 12.10 11.03
CA ALA A 146 5.23 11.15 11.09
C ALA A 146 5.08 10.02 10.08
N ASP A 147 6.19 9.28 9.86
CA ASP A 147 6.19 8.02 9.16
C ASP A 147 5.95 6.89 10.16
N ALA A 148 5.30 5.82 9.72
CA ALA A 148 5.09 4.63 10.52
C ALA A 148 5.58 3.37 9.80
N SER A 149 6.10 2.43 10.57
CA SER A 149 6.55 1.13 10.10
C SER A 149 6.10 0.03 11.05
N THR A 150 6.00 -1.20 10.54
CA THR A 150 5.84 -2.41 11.35
C THR A 150 6.97 -3.39 11.03
N ARG A 151 6.98 -4.54 11.68
CA ARG A 151 7.97 -5.58 11.37
C ARG A 151 7.86 -6.10 9.94
N LYS A 152 6.65 -6.14 9.37
CA LYS A 152 6.38 -6.68 8.02
C LYS A 152 6.19 -5.59 6.98
N THR A 153 5.77 -4.40 7.40
CA THR A 153 5.45 -3.27 6.54
C THR A 153 6.41 -2.11 6.87
N PRO A 154 7.52 -1.98 6.12
CA PRO A 154 8.54 -0.94 6.40
C PRO A 154 8.03 0.49 6.23
N ASP A 155 7.02 0.69 5.37
CA ASP A 155 6.39 1.98 5.11
C ASP A 155 4.87 1.80 4.98
N VAL A 156 4.16 2.21 6.02
CA VAL A 156 2.70 2.08 6.12
C VAL A 156 1.99 2.97 5.10
N SER A 157 2.48 4.20 4.88
CA SER A 157 1.90 5.13 3.90
C SER A 157 1.97 4.55 2.48
N THR A 158 3.14 4.04 2.09
CA THR A 158 3.32 3.38 0.78
C THR A 158 2.44 2.13 0.63
N ALA A 159 2.26 1.34 1.68
CA ALA A 159 1.39 0.16 1.63
C ALA A 159 -0.08 0.55 1.36
N LEU A 160 -0.59 1.58 2.04
CA LEU A 160 -1.94 2.09 1.84
C LEU A 160 -2.15 2.72 0.45
N LEU A 161 -1.13 3.44 -0.07
CA LEU A 161 -1.13 4.00 -1.43
C LEU A 161 -1.20 2.89 -2.48
N ARG A 162 -0.40 1.84 -2.35
CA ARG A 162 -0.40 0.68 -3.27
C ARG A 162 -1.72 -0.08 -3.24
N ALA A 163 -2.39 -0.10 -2.10
CA ALA A 163 -3.73 -0.68 -1.96
C ALA A 163 -4.84 0.21 -2.57
N GLY A 164 -4.54 1.43 -3.00
CA GLY A 164 -5.52 2.39 -3.56
C GLY A 164 -6.52 2.92 -2.54
N LEU A 165 -6.21 2.81 -1.25
CA LEU A 165 -7.10 3.20 -0.15
C LEU A 165 -6.93 4.65 0.29
N VAL A 166 -5.83 5.26 -0.09
CA VAL A 166 -5.48 6.65 0.21
C VAL A 166 -4.86 7.29 -1.03
N ARG A 167 -4.70 8.61 -1.02
CA ARG A 167 -4.04 9.37 -2.10
C ARG A 167 -2.76 10.01 -1.59
N GLY A 168 -1.81 10.29 -2.50
CA GLY A 168 -0.66 11.11 -2.20
C GLY A 168 -1.08 12.54 -1.81
N TYR A 169 -0.45 13.11 -0.78
CA TYR A 169 -0.77 14.45 -0.29
C TYR A 169 0.46 15.15 0.29
N GLU A 170 0.85 16.22 -0.35
CA GLU A 170 1.97 17.07 0.07
C GLU A 170 1.52 18.39 0.71
N GLY A 171 0.24 18.50 1.03
CA GLY A 171 -0.38 19.72 1.57
C GLY A 171 -1.27 20.42 0.55
N GLY A 172 -1.94 21.50 0.96
CA GLY A 172 -2.83 22.28 0.12
C GLY A 172 -4.30 21.85 0.19
N ARG A 173 -5.02 22.04 -0.93
CA ARG A 173 -6.43 21.69 -1.03
C ARG A 173 -6.58 20.19 -1.24
N ARG A 174 -7.54 19.58 -0.55
CA ARG A 174 -7.93 18.19 -0.75
C ARG A 174 -8.94 18.08 -1.89
N ASP A 175 -8.77 17.08 -2.73
CA ASP A 175 -9.76 16.72 -3.74
C ASP A 175 -10.91 15.94 -3.12
N SER A 176 -12.08 15.98 -3.78
CA SER A 176 -13.25 15.21 -3.35
C SER A 176 -13.01 13.71 -3.50
N TRP A 177 -13.55 12.92 -2.57
CA TRP A 177 -13.61 11.47 -2.63
C TRP A 177 -14.98 10.97 -3.14
N CYS A 178 -15.94 11.88 -3.25
CA CYS A 178 -17.21 11.66 -3.91
C CYS A 178 -17.05 11.90 -5.44
#